data_e1c3bb6d5ba93770c4a1eadbd878de5a
#
_entry.id   e1c3bb6d5ba93770c4a1eadbd878de5a
#
_cell.length_a   1.000
_cell.length_b   1.000
_cell.length_c   1.000
_cell.angle_alpha   90.00
_cell.angle_beta   90.00
_cell.angle_gamma   90.00
#
_symmetry.space_group_name_H-M   'P 1'
#
loop_
_entity.id
_entity.type
_entity.pdbx_description
1 polymer ?
#
loop_
_entity_poly.entity_id
_entity_poly.type
_entity_poly.pdbx_seq_one_letter_code
_entity_poly.pdbx_strand_id
1 'polypeptide(L)'
;MKHYIALFFAFLVLLTGCYNKENREEILKVYNWADYIDEDVLANFPAWYQQQTGKKIRVIYQTFDINEVMLTKIERGHEDYDVVCPSEYIIERMLRKDLLLPIDTVFGKTPNYLKNVSPYIVKQIDATSNNGRIAHLYAVPYMWGTCGILYNKVHVPNKDAQTWGTLWNKKYQGKLLMKDSYRDSYGTALIWAHRKDLEQGKLSVPQLMNDYSPEAIATVEKQLKALKPNIEGWEADFGKETMTKGKAYLNMTWSGDAVWAIEEAEKVGVPLGYEVPKEGSNIWFDGWVIPKYARNPKAAAYFINYLCQQNVALANMETTGYVSSVTGKKVLEAMSDKKAYPKSVNLSYFFG
;
A
#
# COMPACT_ATOMS: atom_id res chain seq x y z
N MET A 1 2.25 43.15 50.55
CA MET A 1 1.99 43.22 49.08
C MET A 1 3.26 43.08 48.24
N LYS A 2 4.38 43.75 48.54
CA LYS A 2 5.61 43.66 47.71
C LYS A 2 6.23 42.23 47.59
N HIS A 3 6.11 41.41 48.65
CA HIS A 3 6.65 40.05 48.62
C HIS A 3 5.80 39.05 47.80
N TYR A 4 4.50 39.26 47.69
CA TYR A 4 3.61 38.41 46.85
C TYR A 4 3.76 38.71 45.38
N ILE A 5 4.08 39.95 45.01
CA ILE A 5 4.33 40.35 43.63
C ILE A 5 5.66 39.74 43.14
N ALA A 6 6.69 39.69 43.96
CA ALA A 6 7.97 39.05 43.60
C ALA A 6 7.84 37.54 43.43
N LEU A 7 7.03 36.85 44.26
CA LEU A 7 6.72 35.41 44.10
C LEU A 7 5.92 35.12 42.86
N PHE A 8 4.97 36.00 42.48
CA PHE A 8 4.19 35.83 41.28
C PHE A 8 5.03 35.99 39.99
N PHE A 9 5.98 36.94 39.99
CA PHE A 9 6.93 37.08 38.87
C PHE A 9 7.94 35.95 38.78
N ALA A 10 8.40 35.39 39.91
CA ALA A 10 9.29 34.21 39.92
C ALA A 10 8.57 32.94 39.39
N PHE A 11 7.27 32.80 39.66
CA PHE A 11 6.47 31.70 39.15
C PHE A 11 6.15 31.82 37.64
N LEU A 12 5.99 33.07 37.13
CA LEU A 12 5.84 33.33 35.70
C LEU A 12 7.12 33.00 34.89
N VAL A 13 8.29 33.22 35.45
CA VAL A 13 9.58 32.92 34.80
C VAL A 13 9.87 31.41 34.79
N LEU A 14 9.33 30.65 35.75
CA LEU A 14 9.42 29.17 35.75
C LEU A 14 8.50 28.49 34.73
N LEU A 15 7.48 29.17 34.22
CA LEU A 15 6.58 28.69 33.18
C LEU A 15 7.13 28.92 31.75
N THR A 16 8.22 29.69 31.59
CA THR A 16 8.99 29.72 30.34
C THR A 16 9.93 28.53 30.20
N GLY A 17 9.58 27.39 30.84
CA GLY A 17 10.28 26.12 30.71
C GLY A 17 10.35 25.73 29.26
N CYS A 18 11.55 25.65 28.76
CA CYS A 18 12.07 25.01 27.57
C CYS A 18 10.98 24.50 26.57
N TYR A 19 10.34 25.40 25.86
CA TYR A 19 9.76 25.06 24.60
C TYR A 19 10.95 24.82 23.63
N ASN A 20 11.57 23.66 23.76
CA ASN A 20 12.50 23.19 22.74
C ASN A 20 11.70 23.13 21.43
N LYS A 21 11.81 24.21 20.67
CA LYS A 21 11.19 24.26 19.34
C LYS A 21 11.85 23.13 18.56
N GLU A 22 11.12 21.99 18.42
CA GLU A 22 11.61 20.85 17.68
C GLU A 22 12.14 21.33 16.33
N ASN A 23 13.40 21.03 16.05
CA ASN A 23 13.99 21.38 14.77
C ASN A 23 13.35 20.52 13.69
N ARG A 24 12.40 21.08 12.94
CA ARG A 24 11.64 20.35 11.92
C ARG A 24 12.53 19.75 10.83
N GLU A 25 13.74 20.29 10.63
CA GLU A 25 14.73 19.74 9.70
C GLU A 25 15.37 18.43 10.19
N GLU A 26 15.27 18.14 11.49
CA GLU A 26 15.74 16.88 12.10
C GLU A 26 14.62 15.84 12.23
N ILE A 27 13.47 16.07 11.61
CA ILE A 27 12.30 15.20 11.64
C ILE A 27 11.93 14.80 10.23
N LEU A 28 11.71 13.49 10.03
CA LEU A 28 11.09 12.91 8.85
C LEU A 28 9.73 12.36 9.25
N LYS A 29 8.65 12.93 8.71
CA LYS A 29 7.29 12.43 8.89
C LYS A 29 6.92 11.50 7.75
N VAL A 30 6.78 10.23 8.07
CA VAL A 30 6.39 9.14 7.13
C VAL A 30 4.93 8.79 7.36
N TYR A 31 4.14 8.70 6.29
CA TYR A 31 2.75 8.29 6.33
C TYR A 31 2.53 7.14 5.36
N ASN A 32 2.24 5.95 5.88
CA ASN A 32 2.20 4.71 5.14
C ASN A 32 0.96 3.87 5.52
N TRP A 33 0.75 2.77 4.84
CA TRP A 33 -0.21 1.76 5.23
C TRP A 33 0.21 1.07 6.54
N ALA A 34 -0.74 0.54 7.29
CA ALA A 34 -0.46 -0.35 8.40
C ALA A 34 0.27 -1.61 7.91
N ASP A 35 1.16 -2.17 8.73
CA ASP A 35 1.91 -3.41 8.46
C ASP A 35 2.60 -3.48 7.09
N TYR A 36 3.09 -2.35 6.58
CA TYR A 36 3.59 -2.24 5.21
C TYR A 36 5.06 -1.81 5.11
N ILE A 37 5.80 -1.97 6.18
CA ILE A 37 7.26 -1.75 6.25
C ILE A 37 7.82 -2.53 7.43
N ASP A 38 9.04 -3.01 7.29
CA ASP A 38 9.77 -3.66 8.37
C ASP A 38 10.21 -2.65 9.44
N GLU A 39 10.01 -2.98 10.71
CA GLU A 39 10.32 -2.08 11.83
C GLU A 39 11.82 -1.82 11.98
N ASP A 40 12.67 -2.82 11.71
CA ASP A 40 14.13 -2.67 11.73
C ASP A 40 14.61 -1.77 10.59
N VAL A 41 13.95 -1.83 9.44
CA VAL A 41 14.21 -0.91 8.32
C VAL A 41 13.95 0.54 8.76
N LEU A 42 12.85 0.81 9.45
CA LEU A 42 12.55 2.15 10.00
C LEU A 42 13.57 2.57 11.07
N ALA A 43 13.89 1.67 12.00
CA ALA A 43 14.80 1.93 13.10
C ALA A 43 16.24 2.20 12.65
N ASN A 44 16.68 1.57 11.55
CA ASN A 44 18.03 1.70 11.00
C ASN A 44 18.22 2.94 10.12
N PHE A 45 17.14 3.51 9.58
CA PHE A 45 17.24 4.67 8.67
C PHE A 45 17.96 5.89 9.29
N PRO A 46 17.69 6.31 10.54
CA PRO A 46 18.37 7.47 11.15
C PRO A 46 19.90 7.32 11.18
N ALA A 47 20.41 6.15 11.56
CA ALA A 47 21.85 5.87 11.59
C ALA A 47 22.45 5.89 10.18
N TRP A 48 21.78 5.25 9.22
CA TRP A 48 22.18 5.26 7.82
C TRP A 48 22.18 6.71 7.26
N TYR A 49 21.12 7.49 7.49
CA TYR A 49 21.03 8.88 7.05
C TYR A 49 22.15 9.74 7.61
N GLN A 50 22.47 9.59 8.90
CA GLN A 50 23.57 10.30 9.55
C GLN A 50 24.93 9.92 8.93
N GLN A 51 25.15 8.66 8.63
CA GLN A 51 26.36 8.19 7.96
C GLN A 51 26.51 8.80 6.56
N GLN A 52 25.40 8.92 5.81
CA GLN A 52 25.43 9.44 4.43
C GLN A 52 25.55 10.97 4.38
N THR A 53 24.94 11.69 5.33
CA THR A 53 24.76 13.15 5.25
C THR A 53 25.50 13.93 6.34
N GLY A 54 25.95 13.26 7.39
CA GLY A 54 26.47 13.89 8.62
C GLY A 54 25.36 14.52 9.49
N LYS A 55 24.10 14.48 9.08
CA LYS A 55 22.97 15.09 9.78
C LYS A 55 22.19 14.06 10.58
N LYS A 56 21.70 14.45 11.76
CA LYS A 56 20.76 13.62 12.53
C LYS A 56 19.35 13.75 11.95
N ILE A 57 18.58 12.68 12.10
CA ILE A 57 17.15 12.65 11.74
C ILE A 57 16.41 11.75 12.73
N ARG A 58 15.17 12.10 13.06
CA ARG A 58 14.22 11.27 13.80
C ARG A 58 13.03 10.99 12.90
N VAL A 59 12.63 9.75 12.81
CA VAL A 59 11.44 9.35 12.05
C VAL A 59 10.20 9.42 12.94
N ILE A 60 9.15 10.08 12.45
CA ILE A 60 7.79 9.99 12.99
C ILE A 60 7.00 9.19 11.95
N TYR A 61 6.62 7.97 12.31
CA TYR A 61 5.87 7.08 11.46
C TYR A 61 4.41 7.05 11.87
N GLN A 62 3.51 7.26 10.91
CA GLN A 62 2.07 7.21 11.08
C GLN A 62 1.45 6.34 10.00
N THR A 63 0.29 5.75 10.27
CA THR A 63 -0.39 4.86 9.35
C THR A 63 -1.75 5.38 8.92
N PHE A 64 -2.21 4.90 7.76
CA PHE A 64 -3.56 5.08 7.25
C PHE A 64 -4.07 3.74 6.67
N ASP A 65 -5.38 3.59 6.63
CA ASP A 65 -6.04 2.39 6.13
C ASP A 65 -6.77 2.65 4.81
N ILE A 66 -7.06 3.92 4.49
CA ILE A 66 -7.85 4.33 3.33
C ILE A 66 -7.15 5.48 2.60
N ASN A 67 -6.87 5.28 1.31
CA ASN A 67 -6.24 6.26 0.43
C ASN A 67 -6.94 7.63 0.41
N GLU A 68 -8.26 7.65 0.37
CA GLU A 68 -9.06 8.87 0.28
C GLU A 68 -9.00 9.70 1.57
N VAL A 69 -8.89 9.04 2.71
CA VAL A 69 -8.69 9.71 4.02
C VAL A 69 -7.31 10.34 4.08
N MET A 70 -6.28 9.60 3.68
CA MET A 70 -4.91 10.09 3.58
C MET A 70 -4.84 11.31 2.65
N LEU A 71 -5.41 11.20 1.44
CA LEU A 71 -5.43 12.30 0.47
C LEU A 71 -6.14 13.54 1.01
N THR A 72 -7.25 13.38 1.74
CA THR A 72 -7.99 14.49 2.34
C THR A 72 -7.16 15.26 3.35
N LYS A 73 -6.35 14.57 4.17
CA LYS A 73 -5.43 15.22 5.11
C LYS A 73 -4.38 16.08 4.39
N ILE A 74 -3.86 15.60 3.27
CA ILE A 74 -2.88 16.35 2.47
C ILE A 74 -3.56 17.49 1.70
N GLU A 75 -4.65 17.21 1.00
CA GLU A 75 -5.29 18.16 0.09
C GLU A 75 -6.00 19.30 0.83
N ARG A 76 -6.72 18.99 1.91
CA ARG A 76 -7.53 19.96 2.67
C ARG A 76 -6.90 20.35 3.99
N GLY A 77 -6.25 19.39 4.67
CA GLY A 77 -5.60 19.62 5.95
C GLY A 77 -4.24 20.29 5.81
N HIS A 78 -3.62 20.25 4.63
CA HIS A 78 -2.27 20.72 4.38
C HIS A 78 -1.25 20.15 5.38
N GLU A 79 -1.48 18.90 5.80
CA GLU A 79 -0.62 18.20 6.76
C GLU A 79 0.81 18.11 6.21
N ASP A 80 1.80 18.35 7.07
CA ASP A 80 3.21 18.48 6.72
C ASP A 80 3.96 17.13 6.70
N TYR A 81 3.32 16.08 6.15
CA TYR A 81 4.02 14.82 5.89
C TYR A 81 5.15 15.04 4.88
N ASP A 82 6.30 14.40 5.13
CA ASP A 82 7.45 14.53 4.23
C ASP A 82 7.43 13.47 3.14
N VAL A 83 6.96 12.27 3.46
CA VAL A 83 6.87 11.17 2.51
C VAL A 83 5.62 10.34 2.79
N VAL A 84 4.93 9.95 1.72
CA VAL A 84 3.67 9.18 1.77
C VAL A 84 3.72 8.09 0.72
N CYS A 85 3.04 6.95 0.98
CA CYS A 85 2.98 5.81 0.06
C CYS A 85 1.55 5.51 -0.42
N PRO A 86 0.98 6.31 -1.33
CA PRO A 86 -0.33 6.05 -1.93
C PRO A 86 -0.29 5.02 -3.05
N SER A 87 -1.47 4.50 -3.40
CA SER A 87 -1.65 3.69 -4.60
C SER A 87 -1.63 4.54 -5.89
N GLU A 88 -1.40 3.88 -7.03
CA GLU A 88 -1.20 4.51 -8.34
C GLU A 88 -2.28 5.50 -8.75
N TYR A 89 -3.55 5.19 -8.50
CA TYR A 89 -4.68 6.07 -8.88
C TYR A 89 -4.75 7.35 -8.03
N ILE A 90 -4.22 7.29 -6.81
CA ILE A 90 -4.07 8.49 -5.96
C ILE A 90 -2.86 9.30 -6.41
N ILE A 91 -1.75 8.65 -6.81
CA ILE A 91 -0.59 9.34 -7.40
C ILE A 91 -1.04 10.15 -8.62
N GLU A 92 -1.81 9.55 -9.54
CA GLU A 92 -2.41 10.26 -10.68
C GLU A 92 -3.21 11.49 -10.23
N ARG A 93 -4.10 11.30 -9.25
CA ARG A 93 -4.94 12.38 -8.71
C ARG A 93 -4.10 13.49 -8.06
N MET A 94 -3.03 13.14 -7.33
CA MET A 94 -2.12 14.11 -6.72
C MET A 94 -1.32 14.89 -7.76
N LEU A 95 -0.85 14.23 -8.84
CA LEU A 95 -0.20 14.89 -9.98
C LEU A 95 -1.14 15.89 -10.65
N ARG A 96 -2.36 15.48 -10.94
CA ARG A 96 -3.39 16.33 -11.56
C ARG A 96 -3.70 17.59 -10.74
N LYS A 97 -3.67 17.47 -9.41
CA LYS A 97 -3.98 18.54 -8.46
C LYS A 97 -2.77 19.35 -8.00
N ASP A 98 -1.59 19.10 -8.54
CA ASP A 98 -0.33 19.77 -8.14
C ASP A 98 -0.03 19.64 -6.63
N LEU A 99 -0.17 18.43 -6.10
CA LEU A 99 0.03 18.11 -4.68
C LEU A 99 1.37 17.44 -4.38
N LEU A 100 2.26 17.28 -5.37
CA LEU A 100 3.54 16.60 -5.22
C LEU A 100 4.72 17.52 -5.55
N LEU A 101 5.83 17.29 -4.86
CA LEU A 101 7.14 17.82 -5.21
C LEU A 101 7.91 16.79 -6.03
N PRO A 102 8.73 17.21 -7.01
CA PRO A 102 9.63 16.29 -7.71
C PRO A 102 10.66 15.72 -6.73
N ILE A 103 11.04 14.46 -6.95
CA ILE A 103 12.01 13.76 -6.11
C ILE A 103 13.41 14.16 -6.56
N ASP A 104 14.18 14.74 -5.63
CA ASP A 104 15.59 15.01 -5.87
C ASP A 104 16.38 13.69 -5.94
N THR A 105 17.11 13.50 -7.04
CA THR A 105 17.91 12.28 -7.29
C THR A 105 19.40 12.51 -7.06
N VAL A 106 19.79 13.68 -6.52
CA VAL A 106 21.18 14.03 -6.21
C VAL A 106 21.51 13.74 -4.76
N PHE A 107 22.19 12.64 -4.50
CA PHE A 107 22.50 12.13 -3.17
C PHE A 107 23.96 12.36 -2.73
N GLY A 108 24.68 13.27 -3.38
CA GLY A 108 26.09 13.55 -3.07
C GLY A 108 26.97 12.33 -3.30
N LYS A 109 27.62 11.84 -2.23
CA LYS A 109 28.46 10.63 -2.28
C LYS A 109 27.67 9.33 -2.13
N THR A 110 26.42 9.39 -1.70
CA THR A 110 25.55 8.21 -1.55
C THR A 110 25.18 7.67 -2.93
N PRO A 111 25.26 6.36 -3.16
CA PRO A 111 24.79 5.76 -4.41
C PRO A 111 23.30 6.06 -4.65
N ASN A 112 22.95 6.27 -5.90
CA ASN A 112 21.56 6.38 -6.31
C ASN A 112 20.95 4.98 -6.48
N TYR A 113 20.27 4.50 -5.45
CA TYR A 113 19.61 3.20 -5.41
C TYR A 113 18.25 3.18 -6.14
N LEU A 114 17.71 4.35 -6.54
CA LEU A 114 16.49 4.40 -7.36
C LEU A 114 16.66 3.62 -8.68
N LYS A 115 17.90 3.48 -9.14
CA LYS A 115 18.26 2.67 -10.32
C LYS A 115 17.97 1.18 -10.16
N ASN A 116 17.76 0.71 -8.93
CA ASN A 116 17.42 -0.68 -8.65
C ASN A 116 15.92 -0.98 -8.91
N VAL A 117 15.08 0.05 -9.05
CA VAL A 117 13.66 -0.14 -9.38
C VAL A 117 13.52 -0.68 -10.79
N SER A 118 12.64 -1.66 -10.99
CA SER A 118 12.37 -2.26 -12.29
C SER A 118 11.99 -1.20 -13.33
N PRO A 119 12.68 -1.11 -14.47
CA PRO A 119 12.30 -0.19 -15.55
C PRO A 119 10.89 -0.46 -16.07
N TYR A 120 10.45 -1.72 -16.03
CA TYR A 120 9.10 -2.09 -16.42
C TYR A 120 8.06 -1.51 -15.47
N ILE A 121 8.28 -1.61 -14.15
CA ILE A 121 7.38 -1.03 -13.14
C ILE A 121 7.40 0.50 -13.22
N VAL A 122 8.56 1.11 -13.45
CA VAL A 122 8.64 2.56 -13.71
C VAL A 122 7.80 2.96 -14.91
N LYS A 123 7.81 2.18 -15.98
CA LYS A 123 6.96 2.43 -17.16
C LYS A 123 5.46 2.29 -16.81
N GLN A 124 5.08 1.38 -15.92
CA GLN A 124 3.69 1.25 -15.49
C GLN A 124 3.23 2.46 -14.68
N ILE A 125 4.08 2.96 -13.76
CA ILE A 125 3.72 4.16 -13.00
C ILE A 125 3.63 5.40 -13.90
N ASP A 126 4.38 5.46 -14.99
CA ASP A 126 4.29 6.55 -15.97
C ASP A 126 2.95 6.61 -16.71
N ALA A 127 2.18 5.53 -16.72
CA ALA A 127 0.80 5.56 -17.18
C ALA A 127 -0.12 6.45 -16.31
N THR A 128 0.31 6.79 -15.09
CA THR A 128 -0.40 7.72 -14.20
C THR A 128 0.01 9.18 -14.39
N SER A 129 0.93 9.48 -15.34
CA SER A 129 1.37 10.84 -15.64
C SER A 129 0.19 11.73 -15.99
N ASN A 130 0.14 12.92 -15.42
CA ASN A 130 -0.98 13.83 -15.58
C ASN A 130 -0.54 15.29 -15.49
N ASN A 131 -1.29 16.18 -16.12
CA ASN A 131 -1.07 17.63 -16.09
C ASN A 131 0.36 18.05 -16.47
N GLY A 132 0.95 17.38 -17.49
CA GLY A 132 2.33 17.63 -17.95
C GLY A 132 3.42 17.12 -17.00
N ARG A 133 3.06 16.40 -15.93
CA ARG A 133 4.01 15.80 -14.98
C ARG A 133 4.20 14.32 -15.28
N ILE A 134 5.44 13.92 -15.51
CA ILE A 134 5.84 12.54 -15.74
C ILE A 134 5.94 11.87 -14.36
N ALA A 135 5.20 10.78 -14.14
CA ALA A 135 4.99 10.23 -12.81
C ALA A 135 6.28 9.77 -12.12
N HIS A 136 7.24 9.16 -12.82
CA HIS A 136 8.49 8.70 -12.21
C HIS A 136 9.40 9.82 -11.68
N LEU A 137 9.14 11.09 -12.05
CA LEU A 137 9.85 12.23 -11.46
C LEU A 137 9.30 12.63 -10.09
N TYR A 138 8.10 12.15 -9.72
CA TYR A 138 7.38 12.50 -8.50
C TYR A 138 7.07 11.31 -7.61
N ALA A 139 7.18 10.10 -8.13
CA ALA A 139 6.86 8.87 -7.42
C ALA A 139 7.86 7.77 -7.72
N VAL A 140 8.26 7.03 -6.69
CA VAL A 140 9.10 5.84 -6.82
C VAL A 140 8.26 4.63 -6.44
N PRO A 141 8.05 3.67 -7.36
CA PRO A 141 7.34 2.43 -7.06
C PRO A 141 7.95 1.72 -5.84
N TYR A 142 7.10 1.23 -4.96
CA TYR A 142 7.50 0.54 -3.73
C TYR A 142 7.18 -0.94 -3.79
N MET A 143 5.91 -1.28 -3.69
CA MET A 143 5.40 -2.64 -3.77
C MET A 143 4.24 -2.72 -4.76
N TRP A 144 3.93 -3.92 -5.18
CA TRP A 144 2.83 -4.19 -6.09
C TRP A 144 2.18 -5.54 -5.77
N GLY A 145 0.98 -5.74 -6.26
CA GLY A 145 0.26 -6.97 -6.04
C GLY A 145 -1.02 -7.07 -6.83
N THR A 146 -1.77 -8.11 -6.52
CA THR A 146 -3.09 -8.40 -7.08
C THR A 146 -4.13 -8.45 -5.98
N CYS A 147 -5.39 -8.22 -6.33
CA CYS A 147 -6.51 -8.60 -5.50
C CYS A 147 -6.97 -10.02 -5.87
N GLY A 148 -7.34 -10.83 -4.88
CA GLY A 148 -7.76 -12.20 -5.11
C GLY A 148 -8.60 -12.77 -3.97
N ILE A 149 -8.76 -14.08 -3.96
CA ILE A 149 -9.53 -14.81 -2.96
C ILE A 149 -8.57 -15.64 -2.11
N LEU A 150 -8.40 -15.24 -0.84
CA LEU A 150 -7.83 -16.08 0.21
C LEU A 150 -8.94 -16.98 0.75
N TYR A 151 -8.71 -18.28 0.79
CA TYR A 151 -9.75 -19.24 1.17
C TYR A 151 -9.22 -20.35 2.07
N ASN A 152 -10.10 -20.83 2.95
CA ASN A 152 -9.83 -21.99 3.80
C ASN A 152 -10.13 -23.28 3.03
N LYS A 153 -9.08 -24.08 2.75
CA LYS A 153 -9.17 -25.31 1.93
C LYS A 153 -10.05 -26.40 2.55
N VAL A 154 -10.31 -26.35 3.86
CA VAL A 154 -11.23 -27.29 4.52
C VAL A 154 -12.69 -27.06 4.07
N HIS A 155 -13.05 -25.79 3.85
CA HIS A 155 -14.44 -25.39 3.60
C HIS A 155 -14.70 -25.02 2.13
N VAL A 156 -13.67 -24.57 1.43
CA VAL A 156 -13.76 -24.06 0.06
C VAL A 156 -12.86 -24.88 -0.87
N PRO A 157 -13.42 -25.68 -1.78
CA PRO A 157 -12.64 -26.38 -2.80
C PRO A 157 -11.88 -25.38 -3.69
N ASN A 158 -10.66 -25.73 -4.11
CA ASN A 158 -9.83 -24.87 -4.97
C ASN A 158 -10.56 -24.39 -6.23
N LYS A 159 -11.34 -25.29 -6.88
CA LYS A 159 -12.13 -24.95 -8.08
C LYS A 159 -13.13 -23.82 -7.84
N ASP A 160 -13.67 -23.71 -6.62
CA ASP A 160 -14.62 -22.64 -6.28
C ASP A 160 -13.86 -21.29 -6.19
N ALA A 161 -12.64 -21.26 -5.62
CA ALA A 161 -11.84 -20.05 -5.48
C ALA A 161 -11.31 -19.47 -6.82
N GLN A 162 -11.39 -20.22 -7.92
CA GLN A 162 -10.92 -19.80 -9.25
C GLN A 162 -11.84 -18.82 -9.97
N THR A 163 -12.92 -18.39 -9.38
CA THR A 163 -13.87 -17.44 -9.95
C THR A 163 -14.41 -16.48 -8.91
N TRP A 164 -14.57 -15.21 -9.28
CA TRP A 164 -15.23 -14.22 -8.43
C TRP A 164 -16.67 -14.63 -8.05
N GLY A 165 -17.31 -15.47 -8.84
CA GLY A 165 -18.66 -15.99 -8.56
C GLY A 165 -18.80 -16.69 -7.22
N THR A 166 -17.70 -17.18 -6.66
CA THR A 166 -17.68 -17.77 -5.32
C THR A 166 -18.12 -16.82 -4.24
N LEU A 167 -17.80 -15.53 -4.36
CA LEU A 167 -18.21 -14.53 -3.38
C LEU A 167 -19.74 -14.41 -3.31
N TRP A 168 -20.46 -14.60 -4.43
CA TRP A 168 -21.93 -14.57 -4.52
C TRP A 168 -22.60 -15.92 -4.27
N ASN A 169 -21.83 -16.98 -3.99
CA ASN A 169 -22.38 -18.29 -3.76
C ASN A 169 -23.01 -18.37 -2.33
N LYS A 170 -24.32 -18.62 -2.26
CA LYS A 170 -25.07 -18.73 -1.01
C LYS A 170 -24.56 -19.81 -0.05
N LYS A 171 -23.79 -20.78 -0.56
CA LYS A 171 -23.11 -21.79 0.27
C LYS A 171 -22.18 -21.15 1.31
N TYR A 172 -21.66 -19.95 1.03
CA TYR A 172 -20.72 -19.24 1.90
C TYR A 172 -21.35 -18.04 2.62
N GLN A 173 -22.69 -18.06 2.78
CA GLN A 173 -23.40 -16.98 3.46
C GLN A 173 -22.88 -16.74 4.88
N GLY A 174 -22.55 -15.48 5.19
CA GLY A 174 -22.01 -15.06 6.49
C GLY A 174 -20.59 -15.60 6.77
N LYS A 175 -19.81 -15.96 5.71
CA LYS A 175 -18.46 -16.52 5.84
C LYS A 175 -17.44 -15.82 4.97
N LEU A 176 -17.79 -14.68 4.41
CA LEU A 176 -16.97 -13.86 3.51
C LEU A 176 -16.51 -12.58 4.21
N LEU A 177 -15.24 -12.32 4.18
CA LEU A 177 -14.66 -11.00 4.44
C LEU A 177 -14.40 -10.29 3.13
N MET A 178 -14.73 -8.99 3.08
CA MET A 178 -14.51 -8.13 1.93
C MET A 178 -13.57 -6.99 2.30
N LYS A 179 -12.65 -6.63 1.42
CA LYS A 179 -11.82 -5.43 1.60
C LYS A 179 -12.69 -4.17 1.64
N ASP A 180 -12.49 -3.35 2.68
CA ASP A 180 -13.02 -1.99 2.76
C ASP A 180 -12.17 -1.05 1.88
N SER A 181 -12.19 -1.35 0.59
CA SER A 181 -11.51 -0.61 -0.47
C SER A 181 -12.50 -0.31 -1.58
N TYR A 182 -12.78 0.97 -1.78
CA TYR A 182 -13.70 1.40 -2.85
C TYR A 182 -13.26 0.83 -4.21
N ARG A 183 -11.96 0.95 -4.53
CA ARG A 183 -11.44 0.52 -5.83
C ARG A 183 -11.58 -0.97 -6.03
N ASP A 184 -11.17 -1.78 -5.05
CA ASP A 184 -11.16 -3.24 -5.20
C ASP A 184 -12.56 -3.83 -5.17
N SER A 185 -13.40 -3.40 -4.22
CA SER A 185 -14.79 -3.88 -4.11
C SER A 185 -15.64 -3.44 -5.31
N TYR A 186 -15.47 -2.19 -5.76
CA TYR A 186 -16.12 -1.67 -6.96
C TYR A 186 -15.69 -2.45 -8.21
N GLY A 187 -14.39 -2.57 -8.42
CA GLY A 187 -13.82 -3.25 -9.59
C GLY A 187 -14.21 -4.73 -9.64
N THR A 188 -14.13 -5.43 -8.52
CA THR A 188 -14.54 -6.84 -8.43
C THR A 188 -16.02 -7.02 -8.78
N ALA A 189 -16.89 -6.12 -8.33
CA ALA A 189 -18.32 -6.17 -8.67
C ALA A 189 -18.57 -5.96 -10.17
N LEU A 190 -17.85 -5.04 -10.82
CA LEU A 190 -17.93 -4.83 -12.28
C LEU A 190 -17.36 -6.01 -13.07
N ILE A 191 -16.18 -6.50 -12.69
CA ILE A 191 -15.56 -7.68 -13.32
C ILE A 191 -16.54 -8.86 -13.29
N TRP A 192 -17.14 -9.14 -12.13
CA TRP A 192 -18.11 -10.21 -12.02
C TRP A 192 -19.37 -9.97 -12.84
N ALA A 193 -19.92 -8.77 -12.85
CA ALA A 193 -21.10 -8.42 -13.64
C ALA A 193 -20.85 -8.63 -15.15
N HIS A 194 -19.67 -8.21 -15.63
CA HIS A 194 -19.30 -8.25 -17.06
C HIS A 194 -18.42 -9.45 -17.44
N ARG A 195 -18.37 -10.51 -16.61
CA ARG A 195 -17.52 -11.69 -16.85
C ARG A 195 -17.67 -12.32 -18.22
N LYS A 196 -18.89 -12.31 -18.80
CA LYS A 196 -19.14 -12.86 -20.14
C LYS A 196 -18.53 -11.99 -21.23
N ASP A 197 -18.58 -10.67 -21.07
CA ASP A 197 -18.00 -9.73 -22.05
C ASP A 197 -16.47 -9.75 -21.97
N LEU A 198 -15.90 -9.96 -20.76
CA LEU A 198 -14.46 -10.19 -20.55
C LEU A 198 -14.03 -11.50 -21.23
N GLU A 199 -14.76 -12.61 -21.02
CA GLU A 199 -14.47 -13.91 -21.63
C GLU A 199 -14.52 -13.85 -23.17
N GLN A 200 -15.41 -13.02 -23.74
CA GLN A 200 -15.55 -12.80 -25.18
C GLN A 200 -14.58 -11.74 -25.73
N GLY A 201 -13.73 -11.15 -24.91
CA GLY A 201 -12.80 -10.10 -25.31
C GLY A 201 -13.46 -8.77 -25.72
N LYS A 202 -14.74 -8.56 -25.40
CA LYS A 202 -15.48 -7.32 -25.69
C LYS A 202 -15.10 -6.17 -24.75
N LEU A 203 -14.72 -6.51 -23.54
CA LEU A 203 -14.25 -5.59 -22.50
C LEU A 203 -12.92 -6.08 -21.95
N SER A 204 -12.19 -5.16 -21.31
CA SER A 204 -10.96 -5.47 -20.58
C SER A 204 -11.07 -5.05 -19.11
N VAL A 205 -10.30 -5.69 -18.25
CA VAL A 205 -10.24 -5.32 -16.81
C VAL A 205 -9.89 -3.85 -16.61
N PRO A 206 -8.88 -3.26 -17.29
CA PRO A 206 -8.58 -1.84 -17.15
C PRO A 206 -9.74 -0.91 -17.53
N GLN A 207 -10.55 -1.26 -18.54
CA GLN A 207 -11.74 -0.48 -18.90
C GLN A 207 -12.75 -0.49 -17.74
N LEU A 208 -13.05 -1.66 -17.18
CA LEU A 208 -14.00 -1.79 -16.07
C LEU A 208 -13.49 -1.09 -14.79
N MET A 209 -12.22 -1.26 -14.47
CA MET A 209 -11.62 -0.62 -13.28
C MET A 209 -11.65 0.91 -13.31
N ASN A 210 -11.82 1.51 -14.49
CA ASN A 210 -11.85 2.96 -14.69
C ASN A 210 -13.22 3.47 -15.19
N ASP A 211 -14.25 2.62 -15.20
CA ASP A 211 -15.61 3.02 -15.56
C ASP A 211 -16.39 3.48 -14.33
N TYR A 212 -16.67 4.77 -14.26
CA TYR A 212 -17.47 5.42 -13.22
C TYR A 212 -18.75 6.05 -13.79
N SER A 213 -19.25 5.52 -14.90
CA SER A 213 -20.52 5.94 -15.49
C SER A 213 -21.68 5.66 -14.52
N PRO A 214 -22.81 6.39 -14.64
CA PRO A 214 -24.01 6.13 -13.84
C PRO A 214 -24.47 4.67 -13.97
N GLU A 215 -24.32 4.07 -15.13
CA GLU A 215 -24.67 2.68 -15.44
C GLU A 215 -23.75 1.70 -14.70
N ALA A 216 -22.45 1.96 -14.67
CA ALA A 216 -21.47 1.18 -13.91
C ALA A 216 -21.76 1.25 -12.41
N ILE A 217 -22.01 2.45 -11.89
CA ILE A 217 -22.37 2.67 -10.47
C ILE A 217 -23.63 1.88 -10.09
N ALA A 218 -24.69 1.96 -10.91
CA ALA A 218 -25.93 1.21 -10.68
C ALA A 218 -25.69 -0.31 -10.72
N THR A 219 -24.82 -0.77 -11.63
CA THR A 219 -24.43 -2.19 -11.72
C THR A 219 -23.70 -2.64 -10.45
N VAL A 220 -22.73 -1.87 -9.96
CA VAL A 220 -21.99 -2.14 -8.72
C VAL A 220 -22.94 -2.18 -7.54
N GLU A 221 -23.82 -1.18 -7.40
CA GLU A 221 -24.81 -1.15 -6.32
C GLU A 221 -25.66 -2.43 -6.29
N LYS A 222 -26.15 -2.87 -7.45
CA LYS A 222 -26.93 -4.11 -7.58
C LYS A 222 -26.11 -5.34 -7.16
N GLN A 223 -24.84 -5.44 -7.59
CA GLN A 223 -23.98 -6.57 -7.26
C GLN A 223 -23.64 -6.60 -5.77
N LEU A 224 -23.27 -5.47 -5.17
CA LEU A 224 -22.93 -5.40 -3.76
C LEU A 224 -24.13 -5.65 -2.84
N LYS A 225 -25.33 -5.16 -3.21
CA LYS A 225 -26.57 -5.50 -2.50
C LYS A 225 -26.87 -7.01 -2.54
N ALA A 226 -26.63 -7.66 -3.69
CA ALA A 226 -26.78 -9.11 -3.82
C ALA A 226 -25.72 -9.90 -3.03
N LEU A 227 -24.52 -9.33 -2.86
CA LEU A 227 -23.43 -9.93 -2.12
C LEU A 227 -23.60 -9.81 -0.59
N LYS A 228 -24.27 -8.76 -0.13
CA LYS A 228 -24.40 -8.39 1.29
C LYS A 228 -24.74 -9.57 2.23
N PRO A 229 -25.65 -10.50 1.90
CA PRO A 229 -25.95 -11.65 2.77
C PRO A 229 -24.76 -12.59 3.03
N ASN A 230 -23.76 -12.62 2.12
CA ASN A 230 -22.59 -13.47 2.27
C ASN A 230 -21.51 -12.83 3.13
N ILE A 231 -21.53 -11.49 3.27
CA ILE A 231 -20.50 -10.72 3.96
C ILE A 231 -20.67 -10.88 5.46
N GLU A 232 -19.63 -11.36 6.13
CA GLU A 232 -19.46 -11.37 7.59
C GLU A 232 -18.95 -10.01 8.09
N GLY A 233 -18.01 -9.41 7.34
CA GLY A 233 -17.42 -8.12 7.68
C GLY A 233 -16.69 -7.46 6.52
N TRP A 234 -16.62 -6.13 6.58
CA TRP A 234 -15.72 -5.32 5.78
C TRP A 234 -14.44 -5.10 6.59
N GLU A 235 -13.30 -5.31 5.95
CA GLU A 235 -12.01 -5.28 6.63
C GLU A 235 -10.95 -4.51 5.82
N ALA A 236 -10.13 -3.74 6.51
CA ALA A 236 -8.96 -3.11 5.93
C ALA A 236 -7.68 -3.91 6.23
N ASP A 237 -7.58 -4.48 7.44
CA ASP A 237 -6.36 -5.13 7.92
C ASP A 237 -6.60 -6.43 8.71
N PHE A 238 -7.65 -6.51 9.53
CA PHE A 238 -7.89 -7.66 10.43
C PHE A 238 -8.27 -8.97 9.71
N GLY A 239 -8.55 -8.93 8.42
CA GLY A 239 -9.00 -10.10 7.64
C GLY A 239 -7.96 -11.21 7.60
N LYS A 240 -6.69 -10.88 7.43
CA LYS A 240 -5.56 -11.82 7.41
C LYS A 240 -5.49 -12.64 8.71
N GLU A 241 -5.61 -12.00 9.87
CA GLU A 241 -5.64 -12.69 11.17
C GLU A 241 -6.89 -13.53 11.37
N THR A 242 -8.04 -13.08 10.90
CA THR A 242 -9.30 -13.82 11.00
C THR A 242 -9.22 -15.12 10.21
N MET A 243 -8.60 -15.07 9.04
CA MET A 243 -8.37 -16.23 8.20
C MET A 243 -7.35 -17.21 8.82
N THR A 244 -6.24 -16.74 9.40
CA THR A 244 -5.26 -17.59 10.10
C THR A 244 -5.88 -18.35 11.26
N LYS A 245 -6.89 -17.79 11.93
CA LYS A 245 -7.63 -18.44 13.02
C LYS A 245 -8.74 -19.37 12.52
N GLY A 246 -8.91 -19.54 11.20
CA GLY A 246 -9.96 -20.38 10.59
C GLY A 246 -11.41 -19.90 10.82
N LYS A 247 -11.61 -18.65 11.21
CA LYS A 247 -12.95 -18.12 11.57
C LYS A 247 -13.78 -17.74 10.35
N ALA A 248 -13.16 -17.26 9.27
CA ALA A 248 -13.83 -17.03 7.99
C ALA A 248 -13.44 -18.10 6.97
N TYR A 249 -14.24 -18.27 5.89
CA TYR A 249 -13.98 -19.25 4.83
C TYR A 249 -13.37 -18.59 3.60
N LEU A 250 -13.73 -17.35 3.33
CA LEU A 250 -13.32 -16.56 2.17
C LEU A 250 -12.93 -15.16 2.63
N ASN A 251 -11.89 -14.62 2.04
CA ASN A 251 -11.54 -13.22 2.13
C ASN A 251 -11.13 -12.70 0.74
N MET A 252 -11.84 -11.70 0.24
CA MET A 252 -11.35 -10.91 -0.89
C MET A 252 -10.24 -10.01 -0.35
N THR A 253 -8.99 -10.29 -0.72
CA THR A 253 -7.84 -9.63 -0.11
C THR A 253 -6.71 -9.38 -1.10
N TRP A 254 -5.71 -8.63 -0.65
CA TRP A 254 -4.49 -8.36 -1.40
C TRP A 254 -3.48 -9.52 -1.28
N SER A 255 -2.67 -9.70 -2.32
CA SER A 255 -1.75 -10.84 -2.43
C SER A 255 -0.72 -10.93 -1.30
N GLY A 256 -0.21 -9.82 -0.79
CA GLY A 256 0.74 -9.81 0.32
C GLY A 256 0.11 -10.25 1.64
N ASP A 257 -1.07 -9.72 1.97
CA ASP A 257 -1.85 -10.17 3.13
C ASP A 257 -2.14 -11.67 3.06
N ALA A 258 -2.41 -12.18 1.84
CA ALA A 258 -2.66 -13.60 1.63
C ALA A 258 -1.39 -14.43 1.85
N VAL A 259 -0.22 -14.00 1.37
CA VAL A 259 1.06 -14.66 1.61
C VAL A 259 1.35 -14.76 3.10
N TRP A 260 1.30 -13.63 3.79
CA TRP A 260 1.48 -13.57 5.25
C TRP A 260 0.49 -14.50 5.98
N ALA A 261 -0.79 -14.44 5.62
CA ALA A 261 -1.82 -15.26 6.27
C ALA A 261 -1.61 -16.75 6.03
N ILE A 262 -1.16 -17.17 4.85
CA ILE A 262 -0.86 -18.58 4.52
C ILE A 262 0.29 -19.09 5.40
N GLU A 263 1.36 -18.30 5.54
CA GLU A 263 2.53 -18.67 6.36
C GLU A 263 2.18 -18.78 7.85
N GLU A 264 1.43 -17.81 8.39
CA GLU A 264 1.00 -17.83 9.78
C GLU A 264 0.00 -18.95 10.07
N ALA A 265 -0.91 -19.22 9.12
CA ALA A 265 -1.91 -20.29 9.24
C ALA A 265 -1.28 -21.69 9.22
N GLU A 266 -0.18 -21.89 8.45
CA GLU A 266 0.57 -23.15 8.41
C GLU A 266 1.10 -23.51 9.81
N LYS A 267 1.56 -22.51 10.59
CA LYS A 267 2.10 -22.71 11.96
C LYS A 267 1.04 -23.22 12.94
N VAL A 268 -0.23 -22.95 12.68
CA VAL A 268 -1.36 -23.37 13.55
C VAL A 268 -2.27 -24.42 12.90
N GLY A 269 -1.83 -24.97 11.77
CA GLY A 269 -2.52 -26.09 11.10
C GLY A 269 -3.79 -25.72 10.35
N VAL A 270 -3.99 -24.45 9.97
CA VAL A 270 -5.11 -23.99 9.15
C VAL A 270 -4.68 -23.94 7.68
N PRO A 271 -5.22 -24.82 6.81
CA PRO A 271 -4.78 -24.87 5.41
C PRO A 271 -5.45 -23.77 4.60
N LEU A 272 -4.73 -22.70 4.32
CA LEU A 272 -5.18 -21.61 3.46
C LEU A 272 -4.64 -21.76 2.02
N GLY A 273 -5.31 -21.12 1.08
CA GLY A 273 -4.87 -20.95 -0.30
C GLY A 273 -5.29 -19.60 -0.85
N TYR A 274 -4.60 -19.15 -1.88
CA TYR A 274 -4.90 -17.91 -2.58
C TYR A 274 -5.02 -18.15 -4.08
N GLU A 275 -6.04 -17.58 -4.70
CA GLU A 275 -6.24 -17.63 -6.14
C GLU A 275 -6.61 -16.24 -6.67
N VAL A 276 -6.04 -15.90 -7.82
CA VAL A 276 -6.51 -14.77 -8.63
C VAL A 276 -7.56 -15.33 -9.60
N PRO A 277 -8.83 -14.91 -9.51
CA PRO A 277 -9.90 -15.45 -10.34
C PRO A 277 -9.66 -15.28 -11.83
N LYS A 278 -10.14 -16.24 -12.61
CA LYS A 278 -9.94 -16.33 -14.07
C LYS A 278 -10.55 -15.17 -14.86
N GLU A 279 -11.52 -14.50 -14.31
CA GLU A 279 -12.13 -13.30 -14.92
C GLU A 279 -11.19 -12.10 -14.93
N GLY A 280 -10.04 -12.23 -14.28
CA GLY A 280 -9.07 -11.15 -14.07
C GLY A 280 -9.28 -10.38 -12.78
N SER A 281 -8.35 -9.53 -12.44
CA SER A 281 -8.35 -8.80 -11.18
C SER A 281 -7.65 -7.45 -11.30
N ASN A 282 -7.81 -6.62 -10.27
CA ASN A 282 -7.00 -5.44 -10.09
C ASN A 282 -5.53 -5.82 -9.83
N ILE A 283 -4.64 -5.17 -10.58
CA ILE A 283 -3.20 -5.14 -10.31
C ILE A 283 -2.90 -3.71 -9.90
N TRP A 284 -2.31 -3.56 -8.75
CA TRP A 284 -2.05 -2.26 -8.16
C TRP A 284 -0.56 -2.07 -7.86
N PHE A 285 -0.15 -0.83 -7.82
CA PHE A 285 1.18 -0.39 -7.42
C PHE A 285 1.04 0.69 -6.37
N ASP A 286 1.83 0.60 -5.31
CA ASP A 286 2.02 1.70 -4.38
C ASP A 286 3.37 2.35 -4.64
N GLY A 287 3.46 3.64 -4.40
CA GLY A 287 4.68 4.38 -4.65
C GLY A 287 4.91 5.48 -3.61
N TRP A 288 6.17 5.66 -3.27
CA TRP A 288 6.61 6.74 -2.39
C TRP A 288 6.59 8.07 -3.11
N VAL A 289 5.91 9.04 -2.52
CA VAL A 289 5.79 10.42 -3.04
C VAL A 289 6.16 11.43 -1.96
N ILE A 290 6.57 12.62 -2.38
CA ILE A 290 6.84 13.75 -1.50
C ILE A 290 5.70 14.77 -1.67
N PRO A 291 4.80 14.93 -0.66
CA PRO A 291 3.72 15.90 -0.74
C PRO A 291 4.20 17.33 -0.83
N LYS A 292 3.40 18.20 -1.45
CA LYS A 292 3.69 19.63 -1.64
C LYS A 292 4.00 20.39 -0.34
N TYR A 293 3.41 19.96 0.77
CA TYR A 293 3.57 20.59 2.08
C TYR A 293 4.71 19.99 2.92
N ALA A 294 5.51 19.09 2.35
CA ALA A 294 6.68 18.50 2.99
C ALA A 294 7.65 19.59 3.47
N ARG A 295 8.14 19.44 4.69
CA ARG A 295 9.11 20.38 5.28
C ARG A 295 10.55 19.88 5.23
N ASN A 296 10.71 18.57 5.00
CA ASN A 296 12.03 17.96 4.87
C ASN A 296 12.12 17.09 3.60
N PRO A 297 11.87 17.66 2.40
CA PRO A 297 11.84 16.89 1.15
C PRO A 297 13.17 16.22 0.83
N LYS A 298 14.30 16.79 1.31
CA LYS A 298 15.61 16.17 1.13
C LYS A 298 15.75 14.87 1.91
N ALA A 299 15.35 14.86 3.19
CA ALA A 299 15.37 13.64 3.98
C ALA A 299 14.36 12.60 3.43
N ALA A 300 13.22 13.06 2.91
CA ALA A 300 12.25 12.19 2.21
C ALA A 300 12.88 11.52 0.99
N ALA A 301 13.60 12.26 0.14
CA ALA A 301 14.29 11.69 -1.00
C ALA A 301 15.37 10.66 -0.59
N TYR A 302 16.12 10.91 0.49
CA TYR A 302 17.07 9.95 1.03
C TYR A 302 16.37 8.71 1.60
N PHE A 303 15.21 8.86 2.25
CA PHE A 303 14.42 7.73 2.74
C PHE A 303 13.94 6.85 1.59
N ILE A 304 13.40 7.44 0.54
CA ILE A 304 12.99 6.73 -0.68
C ILE A 304 14.21 6.00 -1.30
N ASN A 305 15.35 6.69 -1.41
CA ASN A 305 16.58 6.07 -1.92
C ASN A 305 17.05 4.90 -1.04
N TYR A 306 16.97 5.02 0.28
CA TYR A 306 17.31 3.97 1.24
C TYR A 306 16.45 2.72 1.04
N LEU A 307 15.14 2.88 0.85
CA LEU A 307 14.21 1.78 0.61
C LEU A 307 14.47 1.04 -0.71
N CYS A 308 15.15 1.66 -1.67
CA CYS A 308 15.52 1.03 -2.93
C CYS A 308 16.81 0.19 -2.86
N GLN A 309 17.45 0.02 -1.70
CA GLN A 309 18.52 -0.94 -1.52
C GLN A 309 17.98 -2.37 -1.53
N GLN A 310 18.69 -3.31 -2.19
CA GLN A 310 18.21 -4.70 -2.34
C GLN A 310 17.99 -5.41 -0.99
N ASN A 311 18.90 -5.21 -0.02
CA ASN A 311 18.77 -5.80 1.31
C ASN A 311 17.58 -5.22 2.09
N VAL A 312 17.30 -3.93 1.93
CA VAL A 312 16.15 -3.24 2.56
C VAL A 312 14.85 -3.71 1.89
N ALA A 313 14.83 -3.83 0.57
CA ALA A 313 13.69 -4.36 -0.16
C ALA A 313 13.35 -5.79 0.25
N LEU A 314 14.38 -6.65 0.43
CA LEU A 314 14.19 -8.03 0.91
C LEU A 314 13.59 -8.07 2.31
N ALA A 315 14.12 -7.30 3.27
CA ALA A 315 13.57 -7.24 4.62
C ALA A 315 12.08 -6.84 4.60
N ASN A 316 11.74 -5.81 3.82
CA ASN A 316 10.36 -5.39 3.67
C ASN A 316 9.47 -6.48 3.04
N MET A 317 9.96 -7.22 2.03
CA MET A 317 9.21 -8.33 1.42
C MET A 317 8.95 -9.46 2.42
N GLU A 318 9.97 -9.85 3.19
CA GLU A 318 9.88 -10.92 4.19
C GLU A 318 8.88 -10.58 5.29
N THR A 319 8.88 -9.33 5.75
CA THR A 319 7.96 -8.89 6.81
C THR A 319 6.53 -8.72 6.32
N THR A 320 6.35 -8.16 5.11
CA THR A 320 5.00 -7.75 4.64
C THR A 320 4.30 -8.78 3.76
N GLY A 321 5.04 -9.74 3.18
CA GLY A 321 4.53 -10.69 2.19
C GLY A 321 4.30 -10.09 0.80
N TYR A 322 4.53 -8.78 0.61
CA TYR A 322 4.35 -8.11 -0.67
C TYR A 322 5.60 -8.16 -1.54
N VAL A 323 5.41 -7.97 -2.83
CA VAL A 323 6.49 -7.99 -3.83
C VAL A 323 7.04 -6.61 -4.05
N SER A 324 8.36 -6.44 -3.89
CA SER A 324 9.04 -5.18 -4.13
C SER A 324 9.11 -4.84 -5.62
N SER A 325 9.11 -3.54 -5.93
CA SER A 325 9.47 -3.02 -7.25
C SER A 325 10.97 -3.01 -7.52
N VAL A 326 11.79 -3.21 -6.49
CA VAL A 326 13.26 -3.26 -6.59
C VAL A 326 13.68 -4.54 -7.27
N THR A 327 14.62 -4.45 -8.21
CA THR A 327 15.23 -5.59 -8.89
C THR A 327 16.61 -5.89 -8.34
N GLY A 328 17.13 -7.06 -8.69
CA GLY A 328 18.44 -7.52 -8.32
C GLY A 328 18.41 -9.02 -8.05
N LYS A 329 19.56 -9.67 -8.18
CA LYS A 329 19.64 -11.14 -8.16
C LYS A 329 18.92 -11.73 -6.95
N LYS A 330 19.23 -11.26 -5.75
CA LYS A 330 18.65 -11.78 -4.50
C LYS A 330 17.14 -11.53 -4.40
N VAL A 331 16.68 -10.35 -4.82
CA VAL A 331 15.25 -10.00 -4.80
C VAL A 331 14.48 -10.87 -5.79
N LEU A 332 15.02 -11.08 -7.00
CA LEU A 332 14.41 -11.94 -8.01
C LEU A 332 14.41 -13.42 -7.61
N GLU A 333 15.48 -13.90 -6.95
CA GLU A 333 15.54 -15.24 -6.37
C GLU A 333 14.45 -15.43 -5.30
N ALA A 334 14.28 -14.49 -4.39
CA ALA A 334 13.22 -14.52 -3.37
C ALA A 334 11.82 -14.54 -4.01
N MET A 335 11.55 -13.67 -4.98
CA MET A 335 10.27 -13.63 -5.71
C MET A 335 9.99 -14.91 -6.51
N SER A 336 11.02 -15.65 -6.92
CA SER A 336 10.90 -16.89 -7.68
C SER A 336 10.56 -18.08 -6.80
N ASP A 337 10.63 -17.94 -5.48
CA ASP A 337 10.24 -18.98 -4.56
C ASP A 337 8.71 -19.19 -4.60
N LYS A 338 8.31 -20.27 -5.27
CA LYS A 338 6.88 -20.62 -5.44
C LYS A 338 6.20 -21.03 -4.14
N LYS A 339 6.95 -21.33 -3.09
CA LYS A 339 6.39 -21.62 -1.77
C LYS A 339 6.04 -20.31 -1.04
N ALA A 340 6.97 -19.35 -1.03
CA ALA A 340 6.77 -18.05 -0.41
C ALA A 340 5.79 -17.16 -1.21
N TYR A 341 5.86 -17.24 -2.57
CA TYR A 341 5.02 -16.42 -3.46
C TYR A 341 4.24 -17.29 -4.45
N PRO A 342 3.21 -18.03 -3.99
CA PRO A 342 2.44 -18.89 -4.87
C PRO A 342 1.68 -18.04 -5.88
N LYS A 343 1.59 -18.48 -7.13
CA LYS A 343 0.81 -18.00 -8.30
C LYS A 343 0.41 -16.50 -8.37
N SER A 344 0.42 -15.79 -7.26
CA SER A 344 0.07 -14.37 -7.12
C SER A 344 1.11 -13.42 -7.75
N VAL A 345 2.34 -13.92 -7.96
CA VAL A 345 3.43 -13.18 -8.57
C VAL A 345 3.73 -13.78 -9.93
N ASN A 346 3.31 -13.09 -10.97
CA ASN A 346 3.73 -13.40 -12.33
C ASN A 346 4.99 -12.58 -12.64
N LEU A 347 6.15 -13.23 -12.66
CA LEU A 347 7.44 -12.58 -12.96
C LEU A 347 7.47 -11.88 -14.33
N SER A 348 6.59 -12.27 -15.28
CA SER A 348 6.45 -11.57 -16.55
C SER A 348 6.08 -10.10 -16.38
N TYR A 349 5.44 -9.73 -15.26
CA TYR A 349 5.19 -8.34 -14.89
C TYR A 349 6.45 -7.53 -14.62
N PHE A 350 7.56 -8.19 -14.28
CA PHE A 350 8.84 -7.51 -14.04
C PHE A 350 9.65 -7.32 -15.32
N PHE A 351 9.42 -8.15 -16.31
CA PHE A 351 10.26 -8.23 -17.50
C PHE A 351 9.53 -7.87 -18.80
N GLY A 352 8.20 -7.73 -18.76
CA GLY A 352 7.38 -7.43 -19.94
C GLY A 352 7.02 -8.67 -20.73
#